data_70529420fd6189a581069d1d8379e437
#
_entry.id   70529420fd6189a581069d1d8379e437
#
_cell.length_a   1.000
_cell.length_b   1.000
_cell.length_c   1.000
_cell.angle_alpha   90.00
_cell.angle_beta   90.00
_cell.angle_gamma   90.00
#
_symmetry.space_group_name_H-M   'P 1'
#
loop_
_entity.id
_entity.type
_entity.pdbx_description
1 polymer ?
#
loop_
_entity_poly.entity_id
_entity_poly.type
_entity_poly.pdbx_seq_one_letter_code
_entity_poly.pdbx_strand_id
1 'polypeptide(L)'
;YLISGSLSNGSIVVDVEDSEKVQLVFDNISITNESGAAVYVREADKVFLTLAEGSENIIVSNGTTTEDDSNIDGAIFAKGDLTINGTGTLNVTSAAHGIVCKDDLVVTGGTYCITAEKQGFSGKDSVRIADGTFEIISGGDAIHSENEEDENKGFVYMADGTFTLNATGDGISASYVVQLDDGADATE
;
A
#
# COMPACT_ATOMS: atom_id res chain seq x y z
N TYR A 1 -11.73 13.56 4.28
CA TYR A 1 -12.71 13.39 3.17
C TYR A 1 -13.31 11.99 3.26
N LEU A 2 -14.65 11.88 3.26
CA LEU A 2 -15.36 10.61 3.10
C LEU A 2 -15.61 10.38 1.61
N ILE A 3 -15.21 9.22 1.10
CA ILE A 3 -15.27 8.89 -0.31
C ILE A 3 -16.01 7.57 -0.48
N SER A 4 -17.01 7.55 -1.37
CA SER A 4 -17.81 6.36 -1.71
C SER A 4 -18.21 6.36 -3.17
N GLY A 5 -18.63 5.22 -3.69
CA GLY A 5 -19.08 5.07 -5.07
C GLY A 5 -18.00 4.56 -6.02
N SER A 6 -18.18 4.75 -7.34
CA SER A 6 -17.33 4.12 -8.35
C SER A 6 -16.79 5.11 -9.38
N LEU A 7 -15.54 4.85 -9.79
CA LEU A 7 -14.84 5.54 -10.86
C LEU A 7 -14.32 4.48 -11.85
N SER A 8 -14.86 4.47 -13.07
CA SER A 8 -14.57 3.41 -14.05
C SER A 8 -13.23 3.58 -14.77
N ASN A 9 -12.68 4.78 -14.82
CA ASN A 9 -11.33 5.07 -15.31
C ASN A 9 -10.88 6.44 -14.79
N GLY A 10 -9.91 6.44 -13.89
CA GLY A 10 -9.35 7.66 -13.32
C GLY A 10 -8.69 7.45 -11.96
N SER A 11 -8.32 8.54 -11.32
CA SER A 11 -7.56 8.54 -10.06
C SER A 11 -8.16 9.47 -9.03
N ILE A 12 -7.94 9.13 -7.75
CA ILE A 12 -7.91 10.11 -6.66
C ILE A 12 -6.48 10.63 -6.58
N VAL A 13 -6.29 11.94 -6.71
CA VAL A 13 -4.98 12.57 -6.56
C VAL A 13 -4.99 13.47 -5.34
N VAL A 14 -4.00 13.27 -4.46
CA VAL A 14 -3.70 14.17 -3.34
C VAL A 14 -2.49 15.00 -3.73
N ASP A 15 -2.67 16.32 -3.75
CA ASP A 15 -1.66 17.29 -4.14
C ASP A 15 -1.86 18.54 -3.27
N VAL A 16 -1.19 18.59 -2.15
CA VAL A 16 -1.27 19.65 -1.15
C VAL A 16 0.14 20.09 -0.74
N GLU A 17 0.27 21.11 0.08
CA GLU A 17 1.58 21.52 0.58
C GLU A 17 2.23 20.38 1.41
N ASP A 18 3.56 20.28 1.32
CA ASP A 18 4.39 19.24 1.97
C ASP A 18 4.31 19.26 3.53
N SER A 19 3.71 20.27 4.09
CA SER A 19 3.41 20.39 5.53
C SER A 19 2.02 19.89 5.94
N GLU A 20 1.16 19.56 4.96
CA GLU A 20 -0.24 19.24 5.20
C GLU A 20 -0.48 17.74 5.35
N LYS A 21 -1.44 17.40 6.21
CA LYS A 21 -1.90 16.02 6.40
C LYS A 21 -3.31 15.86 5.86
N VAL A 22 -3.51 14.80 5.09
CA VAL A 22 -4.81 14.50 4.47
C VAL A 22 -5.34 13.17 4.99
N GLN A 23 -6.62 13.13 5.36
CA GLN A 23 -7.33 11.90 5.64
C GLN A 23 -8.38 11.60 4.56
N LEU A 24 -8.26 10.44 3.94
CA LEU A 24 -9.23 9.84 3.03
C LEU A 24 -9.92 8.68 3.75
N VAL A 25 -11.23 8.74 3.90
CA VAL A 25 -12.03 7.64 4.45
C VAL A 25 -12.72 6.95 3.27
N PHE A 26 -12.36 5.69 3.03
CA PHE A 26 -12.94 4.87 1.98
C PHE A 26 -14.12 4.07 2.54
N ASP A 27 -15.30 4.29 1.93
CA ASP A 27 -16.55 3.64 2.32
C ASP A 27 -17.24 3.07 1.07
N ASN A 28 -16.93 1.81 0.76
CA ASN A 28 -17.45 1.10 -0.40
C ASN A 28 -17.11 1.80 -1.73
N ILE A 29 -15.83 2.10 -1.94
CA ILE A 29 -15.34 2.64 -3.21
C ILE A 29 -14.98 1.52 -4.19
N SER A 30 -15.10 1.83 -5.48
CA SER A 30 -14.56 1.00 -6.56
C SER A 30 -13.90 1.91 -7.60
N ILE A 31 -12.58 1.85 -7.71
CA ILE A 31 -11.81 2.68 -8.64
C ILE A 31 -11.01 1.77 -9.57
N THR A 32 -11.17 2.00 -10.87
CA THR A 32 -10.30 1.43 -11.90
C THR A 32 -9.51 2.55 -12.57
N ASN A 33 -8.23 2.32 -12.85
CA ASN A 33 -7.41 3.18 -13.69
C ASN A 33 -6.68 2.32 -14.74
N GLU A 34 -6.90 2.64 -16.01
CA GLU A 34 -6.33 1.91 -17.14
C GLU A 34 -4.88 2.32 -17.47
N SER A 35 -4.39 3.43 -16.91
CA SER A 35 -3.10 4.00 -17.30
C SER A 35 -2.08 4.14 -16.17
N GLY A 36 -2.49 4.08 -14.90
CA GLY A 36 -1.57 4.28 -13.77
C GLY A 36 -2.22 4.10 -12.40
N ALA A 37 -1.74 4.79 -11.39
CA ALA A 37 -2.25 4.69 -10.03
C ALA A 37 -3.71 5.12 -9.92
N ALA A 38 -4.53 4.30 -9.28
CA ALA A 38 -5.92 4.65 -8.95
C ALA A 38 -6.01 5.62 -7.75
N VAL A 39 -5.03 5.54 -6.85
CA VAL A 39 -4.84 6.53 -5.78
C VAL A 39 -3.39 7.01 -5.85
N TYR A 40 -3.21 8.31 -6.04
CA TYR A 40 -1.90 8.94 -6.17
C TYR A 40 -1.73 10.09 -5.18
N VAL A 41 -0.83 9.91 -4.22
CA VAL A 41 -0.33 10.99 -3.36
C VAL A 41 0.89 11.61 -4.02
N ARG A 42 0.69 12.76 -4.67
CA ARG A 42 1.75 13.50 -5.35
C ARG A 42 2.59 14.29 -4.38
N GLU A 43 1.94 15.00 -3.47
CA GLU A 43 2.57 15.82 -2.44
C GLU A 43 1.65 15.92 -1.22
N ALA A 44 2.20 15.64 -0.04
CA ALA A 44 1.63 15.82 1.29
C ALA A 44 2.70 15.41 2.32
N ASP A 45 2.69 15.96 3.53
CA ASP A 45 3.48 15.44 4.66
C ASP A 45 3.09 14.00 4.98
N LYS A 46 1.79 13.76 5.13
CA LYS A 46 1.25 12.42 5.41
C LYS A 46 -0.18 12.25 4.91
N VAL A 47 -0.47 11.07 4.36
CA VAL A 47 -1.84 10.67 4.05
C VAL A 47 -2.28 9.53 4.97
N PHE A 48 -3.45 9.69 5.59
CA PHE A 48 -4.17 8.63 6.27
C PHE A 48 -5.27 8.11 5.35
N LEU A 49 -5.19 6.83 4.99
CA LEU A 49 -6.23 6.12 4.24
C LEU A 49 -6.97 5.22 5.23
N THR A 50 -8.18 5.59 5.57
CA THR A 50 -9.00 4.89 6.56
C THR A 50 -10.02 4.02 5.84
N LEU A 51 -10.01 2.72 6.11
CA LEU A 51 -11.02 1.77 5.65
C LEU A 51 -12.19 1.79 6.64
N ALA A 52 -13.35 2.31 6.22
CA ALA A 52 -14.52 2.41 7.09
C ALA A 52 -14.96 1.02 7.57
N GLU A 53 -15.50 0.95 8.77
CA GLU A 53 -15.97 -0.31 9.35
C GLU A 53 -17.02 -0.97 8.44
N GLY A 54 -16.81 -2.25 8.12
CA GLY A 54 -17.71 -3.05 7.26
C GLY A 54 -17.71 -2.64 5.80
N SER A 55 -16.83 -1.72 5.37
CA SER A 55 -16.70 -1.35 3.97
C SER A 55 -15.90 -2.38 3.18
N GLU A 56 -16.22 -2.52 1.89
CA GLU A 56 -15.46 -3.27 0.90
C GLU A 56 -14.99 -2.32 -0.20
N ASN A 57 -13.68 -2.11 -0.29
CA ASN A 57 -13.06 -1.13 -1.19
C ASN A 57 -12.28 -1.87 -2.26
N ILE A 58 -12.45 -1.48 -3.52
CA ILE A 58 -11.86 -2.13 -4.69
C ILE A 58 -11.02 -1.11 -5.45
N ILE A 59 -9.75 -1.45 -5.64
CA ILE A 59 -8.78 -0.66 -6.39
C ILE A 59 -8.19 -1.53 -7.50
N VAL A 60 -8.31 -1.08 -8.75
CA VAL A 60 -7.76 -1.77 -9.92
C VAL A 60 -6.86 -0.81 -10.69
N SER A 61 -5.63 -1.20 -10.95
CA SER A 61 -4.70 -0.48 -11.81
C SER A 61 -4.18 -1.40 -12.93
N ASN A 62 -4.57 -1.10 -14.15
CA ASN A 62 -4.16 -1.85 -15.34
C ASN A 62 -2.92 -1.23 -16.03
N GLY A 63 -2.51 -0.03 -15.62
CA GLY A 63 -1.36 0.69 -16.14
C GLY A 63 -0.15 0.59 -15.24
N THR A 64 1.03 0.75 -15.83
CA THR A 64 2.31 0.66 -15.14
C THR A 64 3.01 1.99 -14.91
N THR A 65 2.56 3.05 -15.57
CA THR A 65 3.16 4.40 -15.49
C THR A 65 2.09 5.48 -15.69
N THR A 66 2.30 6.64 -15.11
CA THR A 66 1.60 7.87 -15.49
C THR A 66 2.41 8.65 -16.53
N GLU A 67 1.80 9.64 -17.18
CA GLU A 67 2.42 10.43 -18.26
C GLU A 67 3.57 11.34 -17.81
N ASP A 68 3.81 11.49 -16.51
CA ASP A 68 4.97 12.21 -15.98
C ASP A 68 6.10 11.22 -15.60
N ASP A 69 7.36 11.63 -15.78
CA ASP A 69 8.59 10.82 -15.60
C ASP A 69 8.80 10.23 -14.17
N SER A 70 7.77 10.08 -13.36
CA SER A 70 7.89 9.82 -11.94
C SER A 70 7.80 8.33 -11.53
N ASN A 71 7.89 7.38 -12.46
CA ASN A 71 7.83 5.93 -12.16
C ASN A 71 6.70 5.54 -11.19
N ILE A 72 5.49 6.05 -11.46
CA ILE A 72 4.32 5.74 -10.65
C ILE A 72 3.80 4.38 -11.07
N ASP A 73 4.21 3.36 -10.37
CA ASP A 73 4.01 1.97 -10.74
C ASP A 73 3.28 1.15 -9.65
N GLY A 74 2.38 1.78 -8.91
CA GLY A 74 1.53 1.13 -7.92
C GLY A 74 0.06 1.48 -8.11
N ALA A 75 -0.85 0.58 -7.72
CA ALA A 75 -2.28 0.86 -7.74
C ALA A 75 -2.65 1.97 -6.74
N ILE A 76 -2.03 1.93 -5.57
CA ILE A 76 -1.95 3.04 -4.61
C ILE A 76 -0.48 3.45 -4.57
N PHE A 77 -0.19 4.71 -4.84
CA PHE A 77 1.17 5.24 -4.87
C PHE A 77 1.27 6.53 -4.08
N ALA A 78 2.18 6.56 -3.11
CA ALA A 78 2.44 7.74 -2.29
C ALA A 78 3.91 8.16 -2.37
N LYS A 79 4.16 9.46 -2.59
CA LYS A 79 5.52 10.05 -2.53
C LYS A 79 5.95 10.38 -1.11
N GLY A 80 5.03 10.79 -0.24
CA GLY A 80 5.25 11.02 1.20
C GLY A 80 4.65 9.90 2.04
N ASP A 81 4.66 10.06 3.33
CA ASP A 81 4.17 9.09 4.32
C ASP A 81 2.75 8.60 4.04
N LEU A 82 2.54 7.28 4.09
CA LEU A 82 1.24 6.66 3.96
C LEU A 82 0.91 5.80 5.19
N THR A 83 -0.18 6.12 5.85
CA THR A 83 -0.74 5.26 6.91
C THR A 83 -2.10 4.72 6.49
N ILE A 84 -2.26 3.40 6.46
CA ILE A 84 -3.54 2.74 6.20
C ILE A 84 -4.08 2.19 7.52
N ASN A 85 -5.31 2.51 7.83
CA ASN A 85 -5.96 2.14 9.09
C ASN A 85 -7.45 1.82 8.91
N GLY A 86 -8.12 1.46 10.00
CA GLY A 86 -9.54 1.10 9.98
C GLY A 86 -9.73 -0.41 10.01
N THR A 87 -10.99 -0.86 9.84
CA THR A 87 -11.38 -2.27 9.96
C THR A 87 -12.10 -2.82 8.72
N GLY A 88 -12.23 -1.99 7.68
CA GLY A 88 -12.80 -2.41 6.40
C GLY A 88 -11.86 -3.29 5.59
N THR A 89 -12.33 -3.69 4.40
CA THR A 89 -11.58 -4.51 3.44
C THR A 89 -11.06 -3.66 2.29
N LEU A 90 -9.83 -3.93 1.84
CA LEU A 90 -9.21 -3.34 0.67
C LEU A 90 -8.75 -4.45 -0.29
N ASN A 91 -9.44 -4.53 -1.44
CA ASN A 91 -9.08 -5.41 -2.54
C ASN A 91 -8.28 -4.61 -3.57
N VAL A 92 -7.05 -5.04 -3.87
CA VAL A 92 -6.17 -4.38 -4.83
C VAL A 92 -5.78 -5.36 -5.94
N THR A 93 -5.96 -4.94 -7.19
CA THR A 93 -5.42 -5.64 -8.36
C THR A 93 -4.54 -4.67 -9.13
N SER A 94 -3.30 -5.05 -9.41
CA SER A 94 -2.34 -4.18 -10.07
C SER A 94 -1.52 -4.91 -11.15
N ALA A 95 -1.40 -4.29 -12.31
CA ALA A 95 -0.47 -4.70 -13.37
C ALA A 95 1.01 -4.33 -13.06
N ALA A 96 1.26 -3.73 -11.89
CA ALA A 96 2.58 -3.42 -11.37
C ALA A 96 2.63 -3.72 -9.87
N HIS A 97 3.03 -2.77 -9.02
CA HIS A 97 2.99 -2.92 -7.57
C HIS A 97 1.57 -2.69 -7.02
N GLY A 98 1.22 -3.35 -5.93
CA GLY A 98 -0.05 -3.13 -5.24
C GLY A 98 -0.08 -1.76 -4.55
N ILE A 99 0.63 -1.62 -3.46
CA ILE A 99 0.70 -0.40 -2.64
C ILE A 99 2.15 0.03 -2.51
N VAL A 100 2.47 1.23 -2.96
CA VAL A 100 3.82 1.81 -2.94
C VAL A 100 3.82 3.08 -2.09
N CYS A 101 4.80 3.18 -1.21
CA CYS A 101 5.14 4.41 -0.49
C CYS A 101 6.64 4.70 -0.66
N LYS A 102 6.98 5.93 -1.08
CA LYS A 102 8.38 6.34 -1.26
C LYS A 102 9.02 6.87 0.03
N ASP A 103 8.32 6.74 1.13
CA ASP A 103 8.74 7.07 2.49
C ASP A 103 8.27 5.97 3.44
N ASP A 104 7.71 6.28 4.60
CA ASP A 104 7.20 5.32 5.58
C ASP A 104 5.80 4.79 5.23
N LEU A 105 5.66 3.48 5.08
CA LEU A 105 4.38 2.79 4.92
C LEU A 105 3.96 2.15 6.25
N VAL A 106 2.86 2.60 6.82
CA VAL A 106 2.34 2.09 8.08
C VAL A 106 0.95 1.50 7.89
N VAL A 107 0.72 0.29 8.41
CA VAL A 107 -0.61 -0.35 8.46
C VAL A 107 -0.96 -0.68 9.90
N THR A 108 -2.14 -0.26 10.35
CA THR A 108 -2.54 -0.45 11.76
C THR A 108 -3.78 -1.32 11.94
N GLY A 109 -4.31 -1.91 10.88
CA GLY A 109 -5.46 -2.82 10.89
C GLY A 109 -6.11 -2.88 9.52
N GLY A 110 -7.18 -3.65 9.40
CA GLY A 110 -7.94 -3.88 8.16
C GLY A 110 -7.71 -5.26 7.55
N THR A 111 -8.44 -5.54 6.48
CA THR A 111 -8.32 -6.78 5.70
C THR A 111 -7.86 -6.43 4.29
N TYR A 112 -6.83 -7.11 3.81
CA TYR A 112 -6.19 -6.83 2.53
C TYR A 112 -6.17 -8.07 1.66
N CYS A 113 -6.72 -7.98 0.43
CA CYS A 113 -6.59 -8.99 -0.62
C CYS A 113 -5.88 -8.33 -1.80
N ILE A 114 -4.59 -8.63 -1.97
CA ILE A 114 -3.76 -7.96 -2.98
C ILE A 114 -3.29 -8.96 -4.02
N THR A 115 -3.50 -8.63 -5.29
CA THR A 115 -2.90 -9.32 -6.43
C THR A 115 -2.10 -8.30 -7.24
N ALA A 116 -0.78 -8.49 -7.34
CA ALA A 116 0.13 -7.58 -8.01
C ALA A 116 1.12 -8.34 -8.90
N GLU A 117 1.43 -7.80 -10.08
CA GLU A 117 2.44 -8.38 -10.98
C GLU A 117 3.87 -8.16 -10.50
N LYS A 118 4.07 -7.21 -9.58
CA LYS A 118 5.33 -6.94 -8.87
C LYS A 118 5.14 -7.13 -7.38
N GLN A 119 5.68 -6.22 -6.52
CA GLN A 119 5.52 -6.29 -5.06
C GLN A 119 4.08 -6.00 -4.62
N GLY A 120 3.62 -6.68 -3.57
CA GLY A 120 2.32 -6.43 -2.94
C GLY A 120 2.33 -5.10 -2.17
N PHE A 121 3.13 -5.01 -1.13
CA PHE A 121 3.46 -3.79 -0.40
C PHE A 121 4.93 -3.42 -0.64
N SER A 122 5.19 -2.14 -0.90
CA SER A 122 6.54 -1.60 -1.05
C SER A 122 6.65 -0.27 -0.33
N GLY A 123 7.49 -0.21 0.70
CA GLY A 123 7.86 1.02 1.42
C GLY A 123 9.34 1.30 1.24
N LYS A 124 9.72 2.51 0.84
CA LYS A 124 11.15 2.81 0.65
C LYS A 124 11.86 2.83 2.00
N ASP A 125 11.39 3.66 2.92
CA ASP A 125 12.06 3.85 4.19
C ASP A 125 11.70 2.77 5.21
N SER A 126 10.42 2.41 5.30
CA SER A 126 9.99 1.26 6.08
C SER A 126 8.62 0.72 5.66
N VAL A 127 8.36 -0.55 6.01
CA VAL A 127 7.02 -1.10 6.11
C VAL A 127 6.78 -1.51 7.56
N ARG A 128 5.78 -0.90 8.19
CA ARG A 128 5.42 -1.18 9.59
C ARG A 128 3.97 -1.63 9.69
N ILE A 129 3.75 -2.83 10.19
CA ILE A 129 2.41 -3.42 10.35
C ILE A 129 2.17 -3.67 11.84
N ALA A 130 1.14 -3.02 12.38
CA ALA A 130 0.75 -3.19 13.77
C ALA A 130 -0.25 -4.35 13.96
N ASP A 131 -1.16 -4.52 13.01
CA ASP A 131 -2.19 -5.58 12.98
C ASP A 131 -2.86 -5.60 11.61
N GLY A 132 -3.61 -6.66 11.30
CA GLY A 132 -4.43 -6.82 10.10
C GLY A 132 -4.48 -8.27 9.59
N THR A 133 -5.29 -8.47 8.55
CA THR A 133 -5.36 -9.76 7.83
C THR A 133 -4.95 -9.51 6.38
N PHE A 134 -3.96 -10.28 5.91
CA PHE A 134 -3.34 -10.07 4.61
C PHE A 134 -3.35 -11.36 3.80
N GLU A 135 -3.96 -11.30 2.62
CA GLU A 135 -3.82 -12.29 1.56
C GLU A 135 -3.15 -11.60 0.37
N ILE A 136 -1.91 -11.97 0.06
CA ILE A 136 -1.11 -11.31 -0.97
C ILE A 136 -0.61 -12.33 -1.98
N ILE A 137 -0.91 -12.08 -3.26
CA ILE A 137 -0.37 -12.80 -4.41
C ILE A 137 0.48 -11.81 -5.19
N SER A 138 1.78 -12.09 -5.34
CA SER A 138 2.71 -11.16 -5.98
C SER A 138 3.68 -11.85 -6.96
N GLY A 139 3.96 -11.16 -8.06
CA GLY A 139 4.99 -11.57 -9.03
C GLY A 139 6.42 -11.21 -8.59
N GLY A 140 6.58 -10.37 -7.58
CA GLY A 140 7.82 -10.07 -6.85
C GLY A 140 7.65 -10.47 -5.39
N ASP A 141 8.22 -9.67 -4.47
CA ASP A 141 8.07 -9.88 -3.03
C ASP A 141 6.65 -9.50 -2.56
N ALA A 142 6.12 -10.20 -1.56
CA ALA A 142 4.80 -9.83 -1.05
C ALA A 142 4.88 -8.54 -0.21
N ILE A 143 5.86 -8.44 0.68
CA ILE A 143 6.11 -7.24 1.50
C ILE A 143 7.58 -6.88 1.39
N HIS A 144 7.87 -5.66 0.96
CA HIS A 144 9.20 -5.22 0.59
C HIS A 144 9.55 -3.84 1.14
N SER A 145 10.77 -3.67 1.65
CA SER A 145 11.33 -2.37 2.00
C SER A 145 12.77 -2.26 1.52
N GLU A 146 13.06 -1.25 0.70
CA GLU A 146 14.37 -1.07 0.08
C GLU A 146 14.86 0.37 0.22
N ASN A 147 15.84 0.55 1.09
CA ASN A 147 16.62 1.77 1.18
C ASN A 147 18.10 1.40 1.38
N GLU A 148 18.89 1.55 0.33
CA GLU A 148 20.33 1.26 0.38
C GLU A 148 21.19 2.46 0.83
N GLU A 149 20.56 3.62 1.00
CA GLU A 149 21.26 4.89 1.28
C GLU A 149 21.41 5.16 2.79
N ASP A 150 20.47 4.65 3.61
CA ASP A 150 20.43 4.89 5.06
C ASP A 150 20.17 3.57 5.81
N GLU A 151 21.14 3.10 6.59
CA GLU A 151 21.06 1.87 7.39
C GLU A 151 19.98 1.89 8.50
N ASN A 152 19.43 3.05 8.83
CA ASN A 152 18.31 3.18 9.77
C ASN A 152 16.94 3.07 9.07
N LYS A 153 16.93 2.92 7.76
CA LYS A 153 15.77 2.75 6.89
C LYS A 153 15.82 1.39 6.19
N GLY A 154 14.91 1.12 5.26
CA GLY A 154 14.89 -0.15 4.55
C GLY A 154 14.62 -1.35 5.46
N PHE A 155 13.64 -1.24 6.36
CA PHE A 155 13.26 -2.31 7.27
C PHE A 155 11.78 -2.64 7.20
N VAL A 156 11.45 -3.89 7.58
CA VAL A 156 10.08 -4.36 7.78
C VAL A 156 9.90 -4.70 9.25
N TYR A 157 8.85 -4.15 9.88
CA TYR A 157 8.46 -4.46 11.25
C TYR A 157 6.99 -4.90 11.29
N MET A 158 6.73 -6.06 11.90
CA MET A 158 5.39 -6.58 12.11
C MET A 158 5.20 -6.88 13.60
N ALA A 159 4.26 -6.16 14.23
CA ALA A 159 3.95 -6.35 15.64
C ALA A 159 2.92 -7.48 15.84
N ASP A 160 1.92 -7.56 14.95
CA ASP A 160 0.85 -8.56 14.97
C ASP A 160 0.26 -8.69 13.56
N GLY A 161 -0.68 -9.62 13.37
CA GLY A 161 -1.44 -9.82 12.15
C GLY A 161 -1.40 -11.25 11.63
N THR A 162 -2.28 -11.52 10.66
CA THR A 162 -2.36 -12.81 9.96
C THR A 162 -1.98 -12.63 8.50
N PHE A 163 -0.98 -13.37 8.03
CA PHE A 163 -0.43 -13.21 6.68
C PHE A 163 -0.49 -14.53 5.91
N THR A 164 -1.08 -14.50 4.73
CA THR A 164 -1.02 -15.54 3.71
C THR A 164 -0.32 -14.93 2.49
N LEU A 165 0.93 -15.31 2.27
CA LEU A 165 1.79 -14.73 1.26
C LEU A 165 2.10 -15.78 0.17
N ASN A 166 1.77 -15.46 -1.07
CA ASN A 166 2.10 -16.23 -2.25
C ASN A 166 2.90 -15.35 -3.22
N ALA A 167 4.21 -15.35 -3.03
CA ALA A 167 5.15 -14.50 -3.76
C ALA A 167 5.99 -15.34 -4.73
N THR A 168 6.33 -14.76 -5.89
CA THR A 168 7.34 -15.35 -6.79
C THR A 168 8.76 -15.00 -6.30
N GLY A 169 8.92 -13.86 -5.65
CA GLY A 169 10.11 -13.46 -4.91
C GLY A 169 10.05 -13.93 -3.45
N ASP A 170 10.44 -13.05 -2.55
CA ASP A 170 10.40 -13.33 -1.11
C ASP A 170 9.02 -13.00 -0.50
N GLY A 171 8.59 -13.77 0.51
CA GLY A 171 7.38 -13.43 1.26
C GLY A 171 7.54 -12.07 1.96
N ILE A 172 8.69 -11.86 2.60
CA ILE A 172 9.05 -10.58 3.25
C ILE A 172 10.52 -10.30 2.96
N SER A 173 10.82 -9.10 2.46
CA SER A 173 12.16 -8.66 2.08
C SER A 173 12.46 -7.26 2.62
N ALA A 174 13.67 -7.04 3.11
CA ALA A 174 14.14 -5.73 3.56
C ALA A 174 15.63 -5.57 3.32
N SER A 175 16.10 -4.33 3.07
CA SER A 175 17.53 -4.05 2.87
C SER A 175 18.35 -4.35 4.12
N TYR A 176 17.81 -4.10 5.32
CA TYR A 176 18.58 -4.21 6.56
C TYR A 176 17.96 -5.13 7.59
N VAL A 177 16.67 -4.98 7.93
CA VAL A 177 16.05 -5.70 9.06
C VAL A 177 14.64 -6.13 8.71
N VAL A 178 14.34 -7.41 8.96
CA VAL A 178 12.97 -7.91 9.12
C VAL A 178 12.81 -8.30 10.58
N GLN A 179 11.87 -7.66 11.28
CA GLN A 179 11.53 -7.95 12.65
C GLN A 179 10.06 -8.36 12.77
N LEU A 180 9.83 -9.54 13.32
CA LEU A 180 8.51 -10.06 13.65
C LEU A 180 8.42 -10.19 15.17
N ASP A 181 7.39 -9.62 15.77
CA ASP A 181 7.11 -9.80 17.20
C ASP A 181 6.24 -11.06 17.42
N ASP A 182 6.08 -11.49 18.67
CA ASP A 182 5.46 -12.77 19.05
C ASP A 182 3.96 -12.90 18.64
N GLY A 183 3.31 -11.82 18.21
CA GLY A 183 1.92 -11.81 17.75
C GLY A 183 1.74 -12.05 16.24
N ALA A 184 2.79 -11.97 15.45
CA ALA A 184 2.70 -12.06 13.99
C ALA A 184 2.77 -13.53 13.51
N ASP A 185 1.68 -14.06 12.98
CA ASP A 185 1.61 -15.37 12.34
C ASP A 185 1.71 -15.23 10.81
N ALA A 186 2.78 -15.77 10.21
CA ALA A 186 2.96 -15.81 8.77
C ALA A 186 2.93 -17.25 8.24
N THR A 187 2.12 -17.49 7.21
CA THR A 187 2.10 -18.76 6.45
C THR A 187 2.52 -18.49 5.00
N GLU A 188 3.49 -19.24 4.50
CA GLU A 188 3.93 -19.26 3.09
C GLU A 188 3.20 -20.32 2.28
#